data_5275aedcb8e5f474bdf769a3b9c0a8d6
#
_entry.id   5275aedcb8e5f474bdf769a3b9c0a8d6
#
_cell.length_a   1.000
_cell.length_b   1.000
_cell.length_c   1.000
_cell.angle_alpha   90.00
_cell.angle_beta   90.00
_cell.angle_gamma   90.00
#
_symmetry.space_group_name_H-M   'P 1'
#
loop_
_entity.id
_entity.type
_entity.pdbx_description
1 polymer ?
#
loop_
_entity_poly.entity_id
_entity_poly.type
_entity_poly.pdbx_seq_one_letter_code
_entity_poly.pdbx_strand_id
1 'polypeptide(L)'
;MTWQTYLKDHQSRFVDELLDFVRIPSVSAKDEHFDDVVRAGHWVVERLTQAGIENVRLMETETHPVVYGDWLHAGSDKPTVLIYGHFDVQPAEPFELWESPPFEPVVIDDTVRGRGASDDKGGMLIPILAAEALLATEGKLPVNVKFFFEGQEEIGSPTLAPFIAENAKLLQADMIFSADGGQWDENQPNMIIGLKGLVGCEITVSGAKGDQHSGMQGGGIANPIPCAFTYHCLDERAGWENHG
;
A
#
# COMPACT_ATOMS: atom_id res chain seq x y z
N MET A 1 22.48 19.25 -16.53
CA MET A 1 21.37 19.38 -15.54
C MET A 1 21.61 18.37 -14.46
N THR A 2 21.47 18.71 -13.16
CA THR A 2 21.57 17.73 -12.07
C THR A 2 20.20 17.07 -11.86
N TRP A 3 20.17 15.90 -11.22
CA TRP A 3 18.89 15.22 -10.88
C TRP A 3 18.00 16.09 -9.96
N GLN A 4 18.59 16.87 -9.05
CA GLN A 4 17.83 17.80 -8.20
C GLN A 4 17.16 18.91 -9.03
N THR A 5 17.86 19.46 -10.02
CA THR A 5 17.28 20.45 -10.94
C THR A 5 16.17 19.81 -11.77
N TYR A 6 16.39 18.59 -12.26
CA TYR A 6 15.38 17.85 -13.01
C TYR A 6 14.09 17.66 -12.19
N LEU A 7 14.19 17.17 -10.95
CA LEU A 7 13.03 17.00 -10.07
C LEU A 7 12.28 18.32 -9.84
N LYS A 8 13.02 19.40 -9.59
CA LYS A 8 12.42 20.72 -9.38
C LYS A 8 11.70 21.25 -10.62
N ASP A 9 12.32 21.13 -11.79
CA ASP A 9 11.76 21.63 -13.04
C ASP A 9 10.54 20.86 -13.51
N HIS A 10 10.37 19.60 -13.05
CA HIS A 10 9.26 18.72 -13.41
C HIS A 10 8.24 18.53 -12.28
N GLN A 11 8.35 19.25 -11.16
CA GLN A 11 7.49 19.06 -10.00
C GLN A 11 5.99 19.15 -10.33
N SER A 12 5.59 20.13 -11.16
CA SER A 12 4.18 20.26 -11.56
C SER A 12 3.67 19.01 -12.28
N ARG A 13 4.47 18.46 -13.23
CA ARG A 13 4.14 17.22 -13.91
C ARG A 13 3.99 16.04 -12.93
N PHE A 14 4.89 15.94 -11.97
CA PHE A 14 4.84 14.85 -10.98
C PHE A 14 3.59 14.92 -10.10
N VAL A 15 3.17 16.14 -9.73
CA VAL A 15 1.91 16.34 -9.01
C VAL A 15 0.73 15.94 -9.90
N ASP A 16 0.69 16.36 -11.16
CA ASP A 16 -0.38 15.99 -12.09
C ASP A 16 -0.46 14.47 -12.30
N GLU A 17 0.68 13.78 -12.43
CA GLU A 17 0.77 12.31 -12.52
C GLU A 17 0.21 11.63 -11.27
N LEU A 18 0.52 12.14 -10.07
CA LEU A 18 -0.06 11.64 -8.83
C LEU A 18 -1.58 11.84 -8.78
N LEU A 19 -2.06 13.03 -9.18
CA LEU A 19 -3.50 13.29 -9.24
C LEU A 19 -4.21 12.33 -10.20
N ASP A 20 -3.63 12.07 -11.38
CA ASP A 20 -4.19 11.12 -12.34
C ASP A 20 -4.21 9.69 -11.78
N PHE A 21 -3.16 9.30 -11.07
CA PHE A 21 -3.08 7.99 -10.45
C PHE A 21 -4.11 7.81 -9.32
N VAL A 22 -4.30 8.83 -8.49
CA VAL A 22 -5.27 8.81 -7.38
C VAL A 22 -6.72 8.77 -7.89
N ARG A 23 -7.01 9.32 -9.08
CA ARG A 23 -8.34 9.25 -9.72
C ARG A 23 -8.78 7.82 -10.06
N ILE A 24 -7.88 6.85 -10.10
CA ILE A 24 -8.23 5.45 -10.32
C ILE A 24 -8.66 4.84 -8.98
N PRO A 25 -9.96 4.47 -8.79
CA PRO A 25 -10.45 3.94 -7.52
C PRO A 25 -10.12 2.44 -7.38
N SER A 26 -8.84 2.13 -7.27
CA SER A 26 -8.30 0.76 -7.22
C SER A 26 -8.56 0.08 -5.87
N VAL A 27 -9.83 -0.03 -5.47
CA VAL A 27 -10.26 -0.61 -4.19
C VAL A 27 -10.25 -2.13 -4.28
N SER A 28 -9.20 -2.78 -3.81
CA SER A 28 -9.01 -4.24 -3.91
C SER A 28 -10.06 -5.07 -3.16
N ALA A 29 -10.63 -4.52 -2.08
CA ALA A 29 -11.63 -5.19 -1.25
C ALA A 29 -13.03 -5.29 -1.89
N LYS A 30 -13.24 -4.74 -3.10
CA LYS A 30 -14.54 -4.69 -3.76
C LYS A 30 -14.47 -5.23 -5.18
N ASP A 31 -15.27 -6.26 -5.48
CA ASP A 31 -15.31 -6.91 -6.80
C ASP A 31 -15.66 -5.92 -7.92
N GLU A 32 -16.49 -4.91 -7.65
CA GLU A 32 -16.88 -3.86 -8.59
C GLU A 32 -15.71 -2.98 -9.07
N HIS A 33 -14.62 -2.94 -8.30
CA HIS A 33 -13.40 -2.20 -8.60
C HIS A 33 -12.26 -3.09 -9.14
N PHE A 34 -12.53 -4.36 -9.48
CA PHE A 34 -11.51 -5.26 -10.01
C PHE A 34 -10.81 -4.66 -11.25
N ASP A 35 -11.59 -4.18 -12.21
CA ASP A 35 -11.06 -3.54 -13.42
C ASP A 35 -10.30 -2.24 -13.13
N ASP A 36 -10.64 -1.54 -12.06
CA ASP A 36 -9.93 -0.35 -11.62
C ASP A 36 -8.54 -0.69 -11.05
N VAL A 37 -8.43 -1.81 -10.31
CA VAL A 37 -7.13 -2.31 -9.84
C VAL A 37 -6.25 -2.70 -11.02
N VAL A 38 -6.80 -3.42 -12.01
CA VAL A 38 -6.08 -3.76 -13.25
C VAL A 38 -5.65 -2.49 -14.00
N ARG A 39 -6.53 -1.49 -14.11
CA ARG A 39 -6.22 -0.18 -14.73
C ARG A 39 -5.10 0.55 -14.00
N ALA A 40 -5.09 0.52 -12.66
CA ALA A 40 -4.01 1.09 -11.86
C ALA A 40 -2.68 0.37 -12.13
N GLY A 41 -2.69 -0.96 -12.23
CA GLY A 41 -1.52 -1.74 -12.62
C GLY A 41 -0.99 -1.35 -14.01
N HIS A 42 -1.85 -1.15 -15.00
CA HIS A 42 -1.45 -0.68 -16.32
C HIS A 42 -0.87 0.74 -16.29
N TRP A 43 -1.44 1.64 -15.48
CA TRP A 43 -0.87 2.97 -15.27
C TRP A 43 0.57 2.87 -14.73
N VAL A 44 0.82 1.98 -13.78
CA VAL A 44 2.16 1.75 -13.23
C VAL A 44 3.11 1.19 -14.29
N VAL A 45 2.66 0.26 -15.14
CA VAL A 45 3.45 -0.28 -16.25
C VAL A 45 3.88 0.84 -17.20
N GLU A 46 2.95 1.69 -17.61
CA GLU A 46 3.24 2.84 -18.49
C GLU A 46 4.22 3.81 -17.81
N ARG A 47 4.00 4.11 -16.54
CA ARG A 47 4.82 5.07 -15.80
C ARG A 47 6.26 4.59 -15.59
N LEU A 48 6.47 3.31 -15.26
CA LEU A 48 7.79 2.70 -15.17
C LEU A 48 8.51 2.71 -16.55
N THR A 49 7.77 2.37 -17.60
CA THR A 49 8.31 2.39 -18.96
C THR A 49 8.77 3.81 -19.37
N GLN A 50 7.97 4.82 -19.06
CA GLN A 50 8.31 6.22 -19.32
C GLN A 50 9.53 6.69 -18.50
N ALA A 51 9.72 6.13 -17.30
CA ALA A 51 10.90 6.39 -16.48
C ALA A 51 12.19 5.76 -17.00
N GLY A 52 12.11 4.93 -18.06
CA GLY A 52 13.25 4.22 -18.61
C GLY A 52 13.58 2.89 -17.94
N ILE A 53 12.63 2.34 -17.20
CA ILE A 53 12.74 1.00 -16.61
C ILE A 53 12.43 -0.04 -17.71
N GLU A 54 13.15 -1.14 -17.67
CA GLU A 54 13.09 -2.22 -18.66
C GLU A 54 12.30 -3.41 -18.14
N ASN A 55 11.98 -4.35 -19.02
CA ASN A 55 11.29 -5.61 -18.72
C ASN A 55 9.97 -5.41 -17.95
N VAL A 56 9.36 -4.21 -18.09
CA VAL A 56 8.13 -3.83 -17.37
C VAL A 56 6.96 -4.66 -17.87
N ARG A 57 6.23 -5.26 -16.94
CA ARG A 57 5.05 -6.05 -17.25
C ARG A 57 4.08 -6.17 -16.09
N LEU A 58 2.80 -6.26 -16.42
CA LEU A 58 1.76 -6.72 -15.53
C LEU A 58 1.83 -8.25 -15.48
N MET A 59 1.78 -8.84 -14.28
CA MET A 59 1.77 -10.28 -14.06
C MET A 59 0.51 -10.64 -13.30
N GLU A 60 -0.23 -11.61 -13.81
CA GLU A 60 -1.47 -12.08 -13.21
C GLU A 60 -1.18 -12.89 -11.94
N THR A 61 -2.08 -12.79 -10.96
CA THR A 61 -2.17 -13.68 -9.81
C THR A 61 -3.59 -14.28 -9.74
N GLU A 62 -3.88 -15.10 -8.75
CA GLU A 62 -5.25 -15.64 -8.56
C GLU A 62 -6.27 -14.56 -8.15
N THR A 63 -5.80 -13.39 -7.70
CA THR A 63 -6.63 -12.26 -7.31
C THR A 63 -6.29 -11.01 -8.15
N HIS A 64 -5.58 -10.05 -7.59
CA HIS A 64 -5.20 -8.82 -8.28
C HIS A 64 -3.76 -8.91 -8.80
N PRO A 65 -3.47 -8.27 -9.96
CA PRO A 65 -2.17 -8.39 -10.59
C PRO A 65 -1.06 -7.70 -9.79
N VAL A 66 0.17 -8.07 -10.13
CA VAL A 66 1.39 -7.40 -9.70
C VAL A 66 2.09 -6.78 -10.91
N VAL A 67 2.89 -5.74 -10.69
CA VAL A 67 3.72 -5.12 -11.71
C VAL A 67 5.19 -5.37 -11.36
N TYR A 68 5.95 -5.82 -12.35
CA TYR A 68 7.39 -5.98 -12.26
C TYR A 68 8.08 -5.14 -13.34
N GLY A 69 9.25 -4.60 -13.02
CA GLY A 69 10.17 -3.98 -13.94
C GLY A 69 11.59 -3.97 -13.36
N ASP A 70 12.61 -3.83 -14.19
CA ASP A 70 13.99 -3.76 -13.70
C ASP A 70 14.88 -2.84 -14.53
N TRP A 71 16.00 -2.45 -13.92
CA TRP A 71 17.14 -1.82 -14.58
C TRP A 71 18.42 -2.38 -13.95
N LEU A 72 19.12 -3.27 -14.69
CA LEU A 72 20.21 -4.08 -14.17
C LEU A 72 21.58 -3.77 -14.84
N HIS A 73 21.81 -2.50 -15.14
CA HIS A 73 23.02 -2.05 -15.87
C HIS A 73 24.06 -1.34 -14.98
N ALA A 74 23.90 -1.35 -13.66
CA ALA A 74 24.88 -0.74 -12.76
C ALA A 74 26.20 -1.52 -12.68
N GLY A 75 26.16 -2.80 -13.00
CA GLY A 75 27.29 -3.73 -12.97
C GLY A 75 27.08 -4.89 -11.98
N SER A 76 27.82 -5.97 -12.20
CA SER A 76 27.70 -7.19 -11.36
C SER A 76 28.34 -7.04 -9.97
N ASP A 77 29.12 -6.00 -9.74
CA ASP A 77 29.72 -5.63 -8.46
C ASP A 77 28.84 -4.71 -7.62
N LYS A 78 27.70 -4.27 -8.17
CA LYS A 78 26.74 -3.39 -7.49
C LYS A 78 25.58 -4.20 -6.88
N PRO A 79 25.09 -3.77 -5.71
CA PRO A 79 23.93 -4.40 -5.11
C PRO A 79 22.69 -4.22 -5.98
N THR A 80 21.75 -5.15 -5.82
CA THR A 80 20.41 -5.07 -6.38
C THR A 80 19.42 -4.71 -5.28
N VAL A 81 18.69 -3.61 -5.49
CA VAL A 81 17.62 -3.14 -4.60
C VAL A 81 16.28 -3.51 -5.23
N LEU A 82 15.42 -4.20 -4.49
CA LEU A 82 14.02 -4.42 -4.86
C LEU A 82 13.18 -3.36 -4.16
N ILE A 83 12.48 -2.55 -4.95
CA ILE A 83 11.56 -1.52 -4.47
C ILE A 83 10.16 -2.12 -4.47
N TYR A 84 9.53 -2.12 -3.30
CA TYR A 84 8.19 -2.63 -3.06
C TYR A 84 7.24 -1.48 -2.73
N GLY A 85 5.98 -1.64 -3.11
CA GLY A 85 4.84 -0.79 -2.79
C GLY A 85 3.56 -1.40 -3.34
N HIS A 86 2.43 -0.71 -3.17
CA HIS A 86 1.14 -1.19 -3.66
C HIS A 86 0.32 -0.10 -4.33
N PHE A 87 -0.51 -0.49 -5.31
CA PHE A 87 -1.34 0.43 -6.08
C PHE A 87 -2.84 0.27 -5.83
N ASP A 88 -3.23 -0.67 -4.98
CA ASP A 88 -4.59 -0.76 -4.46
C ASP A 88 -4.78 0.17 -3.26
N VAL A 89 -6.01 0.38 -2.88
CA VAL A 89 -6.39 1.30 -1.81
C VAL A 89 -7.55 0.76 -1.00
N GLN A 90 -7.66 1.19 0.27
CA GLN A 90 -8.80 0.91 1.14
C GLN A 90 -10.10 1.52 0.59
N PRO A 91 -11.26 0.92 0.91
CA PRO A 91 -12.56 1.56 0.72
C PRO A 91 -12.60 2.97 1.30
N ALA A 92 -13.32 3.86 0.64
CA ALA A 92 -13.39 5.27 1.04
C ALA A 92 -14.62 5.63 1.89
N GLU A 93 -15.49 4.68 2.18
CA GLU A 93 -16.66 4.90 3.04
C GLU A 93 -16.25 5.17 4.50
N PRO A 94 -17.02 6.02 5.19
CA PRO A 94 -18.21 6.73 4.73
C PRO A 94 -17.86 8.01 3.95
N PHE A 95 -18.42 8.16 2.75
CA PHE A 95 -18.10 9.26 1.81
C PHE A 95 -18.44 10.64 2.37
N GLU A 96 -19.43 10.74 3.24
CA GLU A 96 -19.87 11.99 3.87
C GLU A 96 -18.86 12.62 4.84
N LEU A 97 -17.81 11.87 5.22
CA LEU A 97 -16.74 12.39 6.07
C LEU A 97 -15.59 13.01 5.29
N TRP A 98 -15.60 12.89 3.96
CA TRP A 98 -14.58 13.50 3.13
C TRP A 98 -14.90 14.96 2.83
N GLU A 99 -13.88 15.83 2.94
CA GLU A 99 -14.00 17.25 2.57
C GLU A 99 -14.10 17.45 1.03
N SER A 100 -13.57 16.50 0.26
CA SER A 100 -13.67 16.42 -1.20
C SER A 100 -13.87 14.97 -1.61
N PRO A 101 -14.45 14.66 -2.79
CA PRO A 101 -14.63 13.28 -3.21
C PRO A 101 -13.29 12.53 -3.20
N PRO A 102 -13.19 11.33 -2.59
CA PRO A 102 -11.93 10.66 -2.32
C PRO A 102 -11.11 10.29 -3.58
N PHE A 103 -11.76 10.12 -4.72
CA PHE A 103 -11.14 9.82 -6.02
C PHE A 103 -11.17 11.02 -6.99
N GLU A 104 -11.47 12.23 -6.49
CA GLU A 104 -11.29 13.49 -7.18
C GLU A 104 -10.23 14.31 -6.40
N PRO A 105 -8.94 13.92 -6.49
CA PRO A 105 -7.90 14.51 -5.65
C PRO A 105 -7.75 16.00 -5.92
N VAL A 106 -7.48 16.74 -4.85
CA VAL A 106 -7.27 18.18 -4.87
C VAL A 106 -5.94 18.55 -4.23
N VAL A 107 -5.38 19.67 -4.64
CA VAL A 107 -4.20 20.26 -3.98
C VAL A 107 -4.66 21.44 -3.16
N ILE A 108 -4.47 21.37 -1.85
CA ILE A 108 -4.82 22.44 -0.90
C ILE A 108 -3.61 22.67 0.00
N ASP A 109 -3.14 23.92 0.07
CA ASP A 109 -1.97 24.30 0.89
C ASP A 109 -0.75 23.38 0.67
N ASP A 110 -0.39 23.16 -0.61
CA ASP A 110 0.71 22.32 -1.06
C ASP A 110 0.56 20.81 -0.68
N THR A 111 -0.63 20.39 -0.25
CA THR A 111 -0.93 19.01 0.13
C THR A 111 -1.90 18.38 -0.85
N VAL A 112 -1.57 17.21 -1.39
CA VAL A 112 -2.49 16.38 -2.19
C VAL A 112 -3.43 15.64 -1.26
N ARG A 113 -4.74 15.82 -1.44
CA ARG A 113 -5.78 15.12 -0.68
C ARG A 113 -6.58 14.20 -1.59
N GLY A 114 -6.68 12.92 -1.20
CA GLY A 114 -7.42 11.88 -1.92
C GLY A 114 -7.11 10.50 -1.36
N ARG A 115 -7.98 9.51 -1.61
CA ARG A 115 -7.74 8.13 -1.17
C ARG A 115 -6.55 7.53 -1.93
N GLY A 116 -5.55 7.03 -1.18
CA GLY A 116 -4.32 6.48 -1.76
C GLY A 116 -3.24 7.52 -2.07
N ALA A 117 -3.46 8.81 -1.79
CA ALA A 117 -2.46 9.85 -2.04
C ALA A 117 -1.18 9.67 -1.21
N SER A 118 -1.29 9.13 0.00
CA SER A 118 -0.17 8.79 0.89
C SER A 118 0.08 7.29 0.93
N ASP A 119 -0.96 6.49 0.99
CA ASP A 119 -0.94 5.05 1.17
C ASP A 119 -1.56 4.36 -0.07
N ASP A 120 -0.74 3.84 -1.03
CA ASP A 120 0.73 4.02 -1.17
C ASP A 120 1.09 4.63 -2.54
N LYS A 121 0.08 5.10 -3.33
CA LYS A 121 0.31 5.66 -4.67
C LYS A 121 1.34 6.79 -4.69
N GLY A 122 1.32 7.66 -3.67
CA GLY A 122 2.32 8.72 -3.52
C GLY A 122 3.68 8.16 -3.15
N GLY A 123 3.74 7.24 -2.18
CA GLY A 123 4.95 6.60 -1.73
C GLY A 123 5.66 5.85 -2.85
N MET A 124 4.93 4.96 -3.55
CA MET A 124 5.49 4.17 -4.65
C MET A 124 5.89 5.00 -5.89
N LEU A 125 5.31 6.17 -6.10
CA LEU A 125 5.68 7.06 -7.20
C LEU A 125 7.07 7.69 -6.98
N ILE A 126 7.45 7.99 -5.75
CA ILE A 126 8.72 8.64 -5.42
C ILE A 126 9.95 7.90 -5.98
N PRO A 127 10.16 6.60 -5.75
CA PRO A 127 11.30 5.89 -6.30
C PRO A 127 11.27 5.77 -7.83
N ILE A 128 10.09 5.76 -8.46
CA ILE A 128 9.96 5.80 -9.92
C ILE A 128 10.49 7.14 -10.46
N LEU A 129 10.09 8.26 -9.85
CA LEU A 129 10.54 9.60 -10.22
C LEU A 129 12.03 9.81 -9.95
N ALA A 130 12.55 9.23 -8.88
CA ALA A 130 13.99 9.26 -8.58
C ALA A 130 14.80 8.50 -9.63
N ALA A 131 14.35 7.33 -10.07
CA ALA A 131 14.97 6.56 -11.13
C ALA A 131 14.93 7.33 -12.46
N GLU A 132 13.78 7.91 -12.83
CA GLU A 132 13.64 8.75 -14.02
C GLU A 132 14.63 9.92 -14.02
N ALA A 133 14.69 10.65 -12.91
CA ALA A 133 15.59 11.81 -12.80
C ALA A 133 17.07 11.43 -12.98
N LEU A 134 17.49 10.32 -12.38
CA LEU A 134 18.87 9.82 -12.53
C LEU A 134 19.13 9.32 -13.95
N LEU A 135 18.23 8.57 -14.55
CA LEU A 135 18.38 8.10 -15.93
C LEU A 135 18.40 9.26 -16.92
N ALA A 136 17.55 10.26 -16.75
CA ALA A 136 17.49 11.42 -17.62
C ALA A 136 18.74 12.32 -17.51
N THR A 137 19.40 12.39 -16.35
CA THR A 137 20.48 13.33 -16.13
C THR A 137 21.87 12.67 -16.15
N GLU A 138 21.96 11.41 -15.72
CA GLU A 138 23.23 10.68 -15.59
C GLU A 138 23.32 9.48 -16.55
N GLY A 139 22.19 9.12 -17.19
CA GLY A 139 22.10 7.99 -18.10
C GLY A 139 22.23 6.61 -17.42
N LYS A 140 22.25 6.57 -16.10
CA LYS A 140 22.43 5.34 -15.33
C LYS A 140 21.94 5.50 -13.90
N LEU A 141 21.61 4.37 -13.26
CA LEU A 141 21.37 4.28 -11.81
C LEU A 141 22.67 3.86 -11.09
N PRO A 142 22.86 4.26 -9.83
CA PRO A 142 24.05 3.90 -9.06
C PRO A 142 24.10 2.43 -8.61
N VAL A 143 22.95 1.77 -8.61
CA VAL A 143 22.73 0.35 -8.21
C VAL A 143 21.79 -0.33 -9.18
N ASN A 144 21.77 -1.65 -9.18
CA ASN A 144 20.74 -2.41 -9.89
C ASN A 144 19.40 -2.25 -9.15
N VAL A 145 18.32 -2.02 -9.89
CA VAL A 145 17.01 -1.79 -9.30
C VAL A 145 15.98 -2.73 -9.91
N LYS A 146 15.12 -3.28 -9.05
CA LYS A 146 13.91 -3.98 -9.42
C LYS A 146 12.73 -3.28 -8.79
N PHE A 147 11.63 -3.15 -9.51
CA PHE A 147 10.35 -2.66 -9.01
C PHE A 147 9.40 -3.84 -8.93
N PHE A 148 8.73 -3.96 -7.80
CA PHE A 148 7.73 -4.97 -7.54
C PHE A 148 6.58 -4.34 -6.77
N PHE A 149 5.47 -4.11 -7.46
CA PHE A 149 4.29 -3.44 -6.92
C PHE A 149 3.09 -4.36 -7.01
N GLU A 150 2.30 -4.44 -5.95
CA GLU A 150 1.12 -5.30 -5.89
C GLU A 150 -0.21 -4.51 -5.88
N GLY A 151 -1.29 -5.20 -6.22
CA GLY A 151 -2.64 -4.64 -6.22
C GLY A 151 -3.57 -5.29 -5.19
N GLN A 152 -3.06 -5.82 -4.07
CA GLN A 152 -3.82 -6.60 -3.09
C GLN A 152 -3.30 -6.44 -1.63
N GLU A 153 -2.47 -5.43 -1.35
CA GLU A 153 -1.92 -5.19 -0.01
C GLU A 153 -3.01 -4.95 1.01
N GLU A 154 -3.97 -4.13 0.66
CA GLU A 154 -5.06 -3.67 1.50
C GLU A 154 -6.11 -4.75 1.85
N ILE A 155 -5.96 -5.94 1.27
CA ILE A 155 -6.71 -7.16 1.63
C ILE A 155 -5.81 -8.26 2.21
N GLY A 156 -4.57 -7.90 2.60
CA GLY A 156 -3.61 -8.79 3.24
C GLY A 156 -2.82 -9.68 2.29
N SER A 157 -2.67 -9.29 1.03
CA SER A 157 -1.82 -9.95 0.01
C SER A 157 -2.02 -11.46 -0.11
N PRO A 158 -3.27 -11.97 -0.28
CA PRO A 158 -3.59 -13.39 -0.10
C PRO A 158 -2.84 -14.32 -1.07
N THR A 159 -2.46 -13.84 -2.24
CA THR A 159 -1.76 -14.65 -3.27
C THR A 159 -0.30 -14.28 -3.46
N LEU A 160 0.22 -13.35 -2.67
CA LEU A 160 1.59 -12.84 -2.82
C LEU A 160 2.64 -13.89 -2.44
N ALA A 161 2.45 -14.61 -1.34
CA ALA A 161 3.43 -15.60 -0.88
C ALA A 161 3.69 -16.73 -1.91
N PRO A 162 2.68 -17.40 -2.50
CA PRO A 162 2.91 -18.35 -3.58
C PRO A 162 3.53 -17.70 -4.81
N PHE A 163 3.09 -16.50 -5.22
CA PHE A 163 3.68 -15.77 -6.34
C PHE A 163 5.19 -15.52 -6.14
N ILE A 164 5.60 -15.05 -4.96
CA ILE A 164 7.01 -14.83 -4.62
C ILE A 164 7.80 -16.15 -4.69
N ALA A 165 7.25 -17.25 -4.18
CA ALA A 165 7.92 -18.53 -4.22
C ALA A 165 8.18 -19.02 -5.65
N GLU A 166 7.21 -18.87 -6.54
CA GLU A 166 7.32 -19.22 -7.96
C GLU A 166 8.29 -18.31 -8.73
N ASN A 167 8.37 -17.04 -8.34
CA ASN A 167 9.19 -16.02 -8.99
C ASN A 167 10.46 -15.65 -8.20
N ALA A 168 10.90 -16.51 -7.27
CA ALA A 168 12.01 -16.21 -6.36
C ALA A 168 13.31 -15.78 -7.07
N LYS A 169 13.64 -16.37 -8.22
CA LYS A 169 14.82 -15.98 -9.02
C LYS A 169 14.67 -14.59 -9.65
N LEU A 170 13.47 -14.26 -10.12
CA LEU A 170 13.17 -12.97 -10.71
C LEU A 170 13.28 -11.86 -9.65
N LEU A 171 12.75 -12.12 -8.45
CA LEU A 171 12.68 -11.18 -7.35
C LEU A 171 13.93 -11.14 -6.48
N GLN A 172 14.92 -12.01 -6.71
CA GLN A 172 16.14 -12.04 -5.93
C GLN A 172 16.82 -10.65 -5.91
N ALA A 173 17.13 -10.17 -4.71
CA ALA A 173 17.78 -8.88 -4.47
C ALA A 173 18.65 -8.95 -3.21
N ASP A 174 19.57 -8.00 -3.05
CA ASP A 174 20.43 -7.90 -1.87
C ASP A 174 19.73 -7.18 -0.72
N MET A 175 18.78 -6.28 -1.04
CA MET A 175 17.96 -5.57 -0.07
C MET A 175 16.59 -5.22 -0.66
N ILE A 176 15.61 -5.04 0.23
CA ILE A 176 14.27 -4.56 -0.11
C ILE A 176 14.11 -3.17 0.47
N PHE A 177 13.59 -2.26 -0.33
CA PHE A 177 13.14 -0.93 0.08
C PHE A 177 11.62 -0.87 -0.09
N SER A 178 10.90 -0.75 1.02
CA SER A 178 9.46 -0.48 0.97
C SER A 178 9.22 1.01 0.76
N ALA A 179 8.42 1.34 -0.24
CA ALA A 179 7.97 2.70 -0.49
C ALA A 179 6.76 3.07 0.38
N ASP A 180 6.06 2.05 0.89
CA ASP A 180 4.95 2.19 1.81
C ASP A 180 5.43 2.60 3.20
N GLY A 181 5.16 3.83 3.56
CA GLY A 181 5.57 4.35 4.85
C GLY A 181 5.17 5.81 5.06
N GLY A 182 4.83 6.13 6.31
CA GLY A 182 4.50 7.50 6.70
C GLY A 182 5.72 8.36 6.94
N GLN A 183 5.55 9.67 6.79
CA GLN A 183 6.50 10.67 7.21
C GLN A 183 6.18 11.14 8.63
N TRP A 184 7.21 11.37 9.46
CA TRP A 184 6.99 11.79 10.84
C TRP A 184 6.45 13.23 10.95
N ASP A 185 6.94 14.11 10.09
CA ASP A 185 6.58 15.53 10.02
C ASP A 185 6.93 16.07 8.63
N GLU A 186 6.35 17.17 8.20
CA GLU A 186 6.59 17.79 6.87
C GLU A 186 8.06 17.99 6.53
N ASN A 187 8.87 18.35 7.55
CA ASN A 187 10.28 18.67 7.38
C ASN A 187 11.22 17.64 8.04
N GLN A 188 10.68 16.51 8.50
CA GLN A 188 11.46 15.50 9.20
C GLN A 188 11.35 14.16 8.48
N PRO A 189 12.22 13.89 7.50
CA PRO A 189 12.27 12.59 6.86
C PRO A 189 12.63 11.51 7.88
N ASN A 190 12.05 10.34 7.74
CA ASN A 190 12.32 9.18 8.58
C ASN A 190 12.57 7.94 7.72
N MET A 191 13.25 6.98 8.31
CA MET A 191 13.43 5.65 7.75
C MET A 191 12.98 4.63 8.79
N ILE A 192 11.96 3.86 8.45
CA ILE A 192 11.46 2.77 9.29
C ILE A 192 12.39 1.57 9.10
N ILE A 193 13.05 1.14 10.18
CA ILE A 193 14.02 0.03 10.16
C ILE A 193 13.51 -1.23 10.85
N GLY A 194 12.27 -1.25 11.29
CA GLY A 194 11.62 -2.39 11.92
C GLY A 194 10.13 -2.19 12.05
N LEU A 195 9.39 -3.29 12.08
CA LEU A 195 7.93 -3.29 12.20
C LEU A 195 7.53 -3.94 13.52
N LYS A 196 6.41 -3.49 14.08
CA LYS A 196 5.74 -4.16 15.20
C LYS A 196 4.97 -5.37 14.69
N GLY A 197 4.77 -6.38 15.56
CA GLY A 197 3.83 -7.46 15.29
C GLY A 197 2.38 -6.98 15.26
N LEU A 198 1.55 -7.71 14.51
CA LEU A 198 0.11 -7.50 14.44
C LEU A 198 -0.59 -8.82 14.76
N VAL A 199 -1.62 -8.75 15.59
CA VAL A 199 -2.55 -9.86 15.86
C VAL A 199 -3.97 -9.31 15.70
N GLY A 200 -4.75 -9.89 14.79
CA GLY A 200 -6.18 -9.66 14.67
C GLY A 200 -6.95 -10.82 15.30
N CYS A 201 -8.01 -10.54 16.03
CA CYS A 201 -8.92 -11.57 16.52
C CYS A 201 -10.37 -11.12 16.34
N GLU A 202 -11.24 -12.08 16.07
CA GLU A 202 -12.68 -11.92 16.09
C GLU A 202 -13.26 -12.77 17.25
N ILE A 203 -14.11 -12.16 18.07
CA ILE A 203 -14.78 -12.86 19.17
C ILE A 203 -16.26 -12.92 18.90
N THR A 204 -16.77 -14.11 18.65
CA THR A 204 -18.19 -14.38 18.50
C THR A 204 -18.78 -14.96 19.78
N VAL A 205 -19.73 -14.26 20.38
CA VAL A 205 -20.45 -14.74 21.58
C VAL A 205 -21.88 -15.08 21.21
N SER A 206 -22.22 -16.36 21.32
CA SER A 206 -23.55 -16.86 21.00
C SER A 206 -24.40 -17.03 22.28
N GLY A 207 -25.66 -16.60 22.21
CA GLY A 207 -26.63 -16.75 23.30
C GLY A 207 -27.70 -17.80 22.99
N ALA A 208 -28.93 -17.54 23.43
CA ALA A 208 -30.08 -18.39 23.12
C ALA A 208 -30.35 -18.51 21.62
N LYS A 209 -30.94 -19.64 21.18
CA LYS A 209 -31.23 -19.91 19.74
C LYS A 209 -32.22 -18.95 19.07
N GLY A 210 -32.90 -18.12 19.83
CA GLY A 210 -33.88 -17.15 19.35
C GLY A 210 -34.03 -16.00 20.32
N ASP A 211 -34.71 -14.94 19.86
CA ASP A 211 -34.94 -13.74 20.68
C ASP A 211 -35.69 -14.07 21.95
N GLN A 212 -35.25 -13.51 23.05
CA GLN A 212 -35.81 -13.72 24.38
C GLN A 212 -36.37 -12.40 24.92
N HIS A 213 -37.57 -12.44 25.46
CA HIS A 213 -38.17 -11.28 26.11
C HIS A 213 -37.53 -11.04 27.48
N SER A 214 -36.83 -9.91 27.66
CA SER A 214 -36.07 -9.60 28.88
C SER A 214 -36.91 -9.61 30.17
N GLY A 215 -38.16 -9.20 30.09
CA GLY A 215 -39.13 -9.22 31.22
C GLY A 215 -39.56 -10.61 31.66
N MET A 216 -39.43 -11.62 30.78
CA MET A 216 -39.83 -13.02 31.07
C MET A 216 -38.63 -13.93 31.37
N GLN A 217 -37.51 -13.71 30.71
CA GLN A 217 -36.32 -14.57 30.73
C GLN A 217 -35.07 -13.88 31.31
N GLY A 218 -35.18 -12.58 31.61
CA GLY A 218 -34.06 -11.80 32.19
C GLY A 218 -33.57 -12.41 33.51
N GLY A 219 -32.27 -12.60 33.64
CA GLY A 219 -31.61 -13.23 34.76
C GLY A 219 -31.62 -14.77 34.75
N GLY A 220 -32.51 -15.40 33.93
CA GLY A 220 -32.52 -16.85 33.75
C GLY A 220 -31.72 -17.38 32.56
N ILE A 221 -31.55 -16.53 31.54
CA ILE A 221 -30.80 -16.86 30.34
C ILE A 221 -29.64 -15.84 30.20
N ALA A 222 -28.43 -16.33 29.97
CA ALA A 222 -27.25 -15.48 29.78
C ALA A 222 -27.41 -14.61 28.52
N ASN A 223 -27.24 -13.30 28.68
CA ASN A 223 -27.20 -12.35 27.58
C ASN A 223 -25.78 -12.32 26.99
N PRO A 224 -25.58 -12.54 25.68
CA PRO A 224 -24.26 -12.53 25.07
C PRO A 224 -23.57 -11.16 25.13
N ILE A 225 -24.31 -10.05 25.15
CA ILE A 225 -23.75 -8.69 25.16
C ILE A 225 -22.86 -8.42 26.38
N PRO A 226 -23.31 -8.60 27.65
CA PRO A 226 -22.43 -8.46 28.81
C PRO A 226 -21.25 -9.42 28.80
N CYS A 227 -21.43 -10.65 28.24
CA CYS A 227 -20.32 -11.60 28.12
C CYS A 227 -19.23 -11.07 27.17
N ALA A 228 -19.61 -10.51 26.00
CA ALA A 228 -18.68 -9.92 25.06
C ALA A 228 -17.90 -8.76 25.70
N PHE A 229 -18.58 -7.85 26.41
CA PHE A 229 -17.93 -6.76 27.16
C PHE A 229 -16.98 -7.26 28.28
N THR A 230 -17.35 -8.35 28.95
CA THR A 230 -16.50 -8.93 30.00
C THR A 230 -15.19 -9.46 29.42
N TYR A 231 -15.23 -10.13 28.28
CA TYR A 231 -14.02 -10.60 27.58
C TYR A 231 -13.15 -9.42 27.13
N HIS A 232 -13.73 -8.38 26.56
CA HIS A 232 -12.99 -7.18 26.18
C HIS A 232 -12.32 -6.50 27.39
N CYS A 233 -13.03 -6.33 28.50
CA CYS A 233 -12.49 -5.76 29.72
C CYS A 233 -11.44 -6.66 30.43
N LEU A 234 -11.47 -7.97 30.24
CA LEU A 234 -10.46 -8.89 30.76
C LEU A 234 -9.16 -8.78 29.97
N ASP A 235 -9.25 -8.57 28.66
CA ASP A 235 -8.09 -8.38 27.80
C ASP A 235 -7.36 -7.06 28.13
N GLU A 236 -8.08 -5.99 28.40
CA GLU A 236 -7.52 -4.71 28.86
C GLU A 236 -6.91 -4.78 30.27
N ARG A 237 -7.41 -5.68 31.14
CA ARG A 237 -6.93 -5.84 32.52
C ARG A 237 -5.81 -6.86 32.71
N ALA A 238 -5.68 -7.79 31.77
CA ALA A 238 -4.50 -8.64 31.64
C ALA A 238 -3.37 -7.76 31.09
N GLY A 239 -2.82 -6.90 31.96
CA GLY A 239 -1.78 -5.95 31.60
C GLY A 239 -0.72 -6.63 30.75
N TRP A 240 -0.40 -6.04 29.64
CA TRP A 240 0.72 -6.43 28.81
C TRP A 240 1.99 -6.34 29.66
N GLU A 241 2.35 -7.40 30.35
CA GLU A 241 3.71 -7.53 30.85
C GLU A 241 4.61 -7.69 29.63
N ASN A 242 5.25 -6.59 29.23
CA ASN A 242 6.34 -6.59 28.27
C ASN A 242 7.45 -7.49 28.82
N HIS A 243 7.46 -8.74 28.43
CA HIS A 243 8.64 -9.57 28.47
C HIS A 243 9.48 -9.21 27.24
N GLY A 244 10.39 -8.21 27.42
CA GLY A 244 11.41 -7.79 26.48
C GLY A 244 12.44 -8.87 26.16
#